data_c2da560787b067efbab3ceb690251c18
#
_entry.id   c2da560787b067efbab3ceb690251c18
#
_cell.length_a   1.000
_cell.length_b   1.000
_cell.length_c   1.000
_cell.angle_alpha   90.00
_cell.angle_beta   90.00
_cell.angle_gamma   90.00
#
_symmetry.space_group_name_H-M   'P 1'
#
loop_
_entity.id
_entity.type
_entity.pdbx_description
1 polymer ?
#
loop_
_entity_poly.entity_id
_entity_poly.type
_entity_poly.pdbx_seq_one_letter_code
_entity_poly.pdbx_strand_id
1 'polypeptide(L)'
;QVALLGFTHTRPSFNIASVMSAQGKRVPVMETTSFRTPFCDLVRFCRDDSKDLPKLLLVAPMSGHFATLLRGTVQTLVQDHEVYVTDWRNIRDIPMSEGQFGLDEYIEHIIWFMQHLGPNAHLMGVCQPTVACLAATAVLAEDRSDCQPASLTLMAGPIDTRVSPTQVNELAMSQPIEWFESNLIGMVPLHFKGVGRRVYPGFMQLMAFLNMNIERHQQSFKNLYEHRVNGEDEKADVIRDFYKEYFAIMDLSGPFYLQTVKQVFQEHALPNGKMTYRGRPLNLQAIRKTFLLTVEGERDDICGMGQTLAAQDLCSMMPAYRKTHHLQ
;
A
#
# COMPACT_ATOMS: atom_id res chain seq x y z
N GLN A 1 -24.10 14.86 -11.64
CA GLN A 1 -22.87 15.58 -12.05
C GLN A 1 -21.63 14.66 -12.11
N VAL A 2 -21.42 13.73 -11.14
CA VAL A 2 -20.29 12.79 -11.15
C VAL A 2 -20.31 11.87 -12.40
N ALA A 3 -21.49 11.43 -12.84
CA ALA A 3 -21.63 10.60 -14.05
C ALA A 3 -21.18 11.31 -15.34
N LEU A 4 -21.26 12.64 -15.39
CA LEU A 4 -20.82 13.46 -16.54
C LEU A 4 -19.29 13.55 -16.67
N LEU A 5 -18.53 13.19 -15.60
CA LEU A 5 -17.08 13.22 -15.59
C LEU A 5 -16.45 11.91 -16.05
N GLY A 6 -17.27 10.89 -16.36
CA GLY A 6 -16.80 9.59 -16.87
C GLY A 6 -16.06 8.74 -15.83
N PHE A 7 -16.31 8.95 -14.53
CA PHE A 7 -15.75 8.10 -13.47
C PHE A 7 -16.43 6.73 -13.46
N THR A 8 -15.66 5.68 -13.59
CA THR A 8 -16.18 4.32 -13.75
C THR A 8 -16.14 3.49 -12.47
N HIS A 9 -15.42 3.93 -11.44
CA HIS A 9 -15.15 3.19 -10.19
C HIS A 9 -14.51 1.79 -10.41
N THR A 10 -13.94 1.57 -11.60
CA THR A 10 -13.23 0.33 -11.95
C THR A 10 -11.73 0.57 -11.90
N ARG A 11 -10.95 -0.52 -11.75
CA ARG A 11 -9.50 -0.46 -11.74
C ARG A 11 -8.98 0.23 -13.01
N PRO A 12 -8.24 1.34 -12.89
CA PRO A 12 -7.57 1.96 -14.02
C PRO A 12 -6.39 1.10 -14.52
N SER A 13 -5.88 1.42 -15.71
CA SER A 13 -4.62 0.85 -16.21
C SER A 13 -3.44 1.70 -15.77
N PHE A 14 -2.27 1.09 -15.57
CA PHE A 14 -1.05 1.85 -15.26
C PHE A 14 -0.63 2.78 -16.40
N ASN A 15 -0.80 2.39 -17.65
CA ASN A 15 -0.49 3.20 -18.85
C ASN A 15 0.92 3.82 -18.83
N ILE A 16 1.92 3.03 -18.40
CA ILE A 16 3.33 3.43 -18.39
C ILE A 16 3.97 2.92 -19.68
N ALA A 17 3.86 3.67 -20.76
CA ALA A 17 4.37 3.26 -22.06
C ALA A 17 5.89 3.44 -22.19
N SER A 18 6.47 4.44 -21.55
CA SER A 18 7.90 4.75 -21.63
C SER A 18 8.35 5.65 -20.48
N VAL A 19 9.65 5.60 -20.18
CA VAL A 19 10.32 6.49 -19.21
C VAL A 19 11.57 7.08 -19.81
N MET A 20 12.11 8.12 -19.14
CA MET A 20 13.42 8.68 -19.49
C MET A 20 14.50 7.86 -18.77
N SER A 21 15.50 7.40 -19.51
CA SER A 21 16.69 6.77 -18.91
C SER A 21 17.61 7.84 -18.30
N ALA A 22 18.58 7.42 -17.48
CA ALA A 22 19.58 8.30 -16.90
C ALA A 22 20.39 9.07 -17.98
N GLN A 23 20.46 8.54 -19.20
CA GLN A 23 21.11 9.17 -20.35
C GLN A 23 20.20 10.12 -21.14
N GLY A 24 18.99 10.42 -20.63
CA GLY A 24 18.02 11.30 -21.28
C GLY A 24 17.34 10.70 -22.53
N LYS A 25 17.44 9.37 -22.74
CA LYS A 25 16.76 8.67 -23.83
C LYS A 25 15.40 8.17 -23.37
N ARG A 26 14.37 8.35 -24.20
CA ARG A 26 13.06 7.74 -23.95
C ARG A 26 13.11 6.25 -24.29
N VAL A 27 12.78 5.41 -23.30
CA VAL A 27 12.85 3.94 -23.38
C VAL A 27 11.46 3.37 -23.13
N PRO A 28 10.99 2.43 -23.97
CA PRO A 28 9.74 1.70 -23.73
C PRO A 28 9.77 0.92 -22.42
N VAL A 29 8.61 0.83 -21.77
CA VAL A 29 8.41 0.03 -20.57
C VAL A 29 7.46 -1.12 -20.89
N MET A 30 7.87 -2.34 -20.54
CA MET A 30 7.05 -3.53 -20.64
C MET A 30 6.32 -3.76 -19.31
N GLU A 31 5.01 -3.99 -19.39
CA GLU A 31 4.15 -4.39 -18.28
C GLU A 31 3.75 -5.85 -18.44
N THR A 32 4.07 -6.70 -17.46
CA THR A 32 3.75 -8.14 -17.49
C THR A 32 3.32 -8.62 -16.11
N THR A 33 2.48 -9.66 -16.04
CA THR A 33 2.18 -10.33 -14.77
C THR A 33 3.22 -11.39 -14.51
N SER A 34 4.03 -11.23 -13.45
CA SER A 34 5.12 -12.14 -13.08
C SER A 34 4.67 -13.30 -12.21
N PHE A 35 3.69 -13.08 -11.36
CA PHE A 35 3.16 -14.09 -10.44
C PHE A 35 1.67 -13.82 -10.18
N ARG A 36 0.89 -14.87 -9.91
CA ARG A 36 -0.54 -14.74 -9.62
C ARG A 36 -0.94 -15.56 -8.40
N THR A 37 -1.75 -14.93 -7.56
CA THR A 37 -2.52 -15.60 -6.51
C THR A 37 -4.00 -15.30 -6.72
N PRO A 38 -4.90 -15.96 -6.01
CA PRO A 38 -6.31 -15.56 -6.04
C PRO A 38 -6.55 -14.12 -5.61
N PHE A 39 -5.69 -13.56 -4.74
CA PHE A 39 -5.86 -12.27 -4.10
C PHE A 39 -5.02 -11.14 -4.71
N CYS A 40 -3.96 -11.46 -5.44
CA CYS A 40 -3.01 -10.47 -5.93
C CYS A 40 -2.35 -10.91 -7.23
N ASP A 41 -2.22 -10.00 -8.18
CA ASP A 41 -1.31 -10.13 -9.31
C ASP A 41 -0.01 -9.38 -8.99
N LEU A 42 1.13 -10.03 -9.17
CA LEU A 42 2.43 -9.36 -9.10
C LEU A 42 2.76 -8.83 -10.50
N VAL A 43 2.59 -7.53 -10.68
CA VAL A 43 2.82 -6.87 -11.97
C VAL A 43 4.25 -6.37 -12.06
N ARG A 44 4.95 -6.77 -13.11
CA ARG A 44 6.34 -6.42 -13.39
C ARG A 44 6.38 -5.30 -14.43
N PHE A 45 7.16 -4.27 -14.13
CA PHE A 45 7.53 -3.19 -15.04
C PHE A 45 9.03 -3.20 -15.26
N CYS A 46 9.47 -3.29 -16.51
CA CYS A 46 10.88 -3.20 -16.84
C CYS A 46 11.10 -2.43 -18.14
N ARG A 47 12.24 -1.75 -18.24
CA ARG A 47 12.63 -1.10 -19.48
C ARG A 47 13.10 -2.13 -20.51
N ASP A 48 12.83 -1.88 -21.78
CA ASP A 48 13.21 -2.77 -22.88
C ASP A 48 14.74 -2.85 -23.05
N ASP A 49 15.48 -1.79 -22.68
CA ASP A 49 16.94 -1.72 -22.76
C ASP A 49 17.67 -2.19 -21.49
N SER A 50 16.93 -2.65 -20.47
CA SER A 50 17.52 -2.98 -19.17
C SER A 50 18.00 -4.43 -19.14
N LYS A 51 19.30 -4.61 -18.88
CA LYS A 51 19.86 -5.88 -18.42
C LYS A 51 20.36 -5.66 -16.99
N ASP A 52 19.97 -6.56 -16.08
CA ASP A 52 20.49 -6.65 -14.72
C ASP A 52 20.20 -5.42 -13.81
N LEU A 53 19.04 -4.76 -13.97
CA LEU A 53 18.61 -3.75 -12.99
C LEU A 53 18.24 -4.41 -11.66
N PRO A 54 18.48 -3.71 -10.53
CA PRO A 54 18.03 -4.18 -9.22
C PRO A 54 16.52 -4.40 -9.21
N LYS A 55 16.07 -5.51 -8.63
CA LYS A 55 14.66 -5.83 -8.47
C LYS A 55 14.10 -5.15 -7.24
N LEU A 56 12.94 -4.53 -7.38
CA LEU A 56 12.25 -3.85 -6.29
C LEU A 56 10.79 -4.33 -6.22
N LEU A 57 10.41 -4.88 -5.06
CA LEU A 57 9.01 -5.15 -4.72
C LEU A 57 8.41 -3.89 -4.11
N LEU A 58 7.45 -3.29 -4.81
CA LEU A 58 6.63 -2.19 -4.32
C LEU A 58 5.29 -2.73 -3.85
N VAL A 59 5.07 -2.72 -2.53
CA VAL A 59 3.82 -3.17 -1.93
C VAL A 59 2.83 -2.01 -1.89
N ALA A 60 1.79 -2.11 -2.70
CA ALA A 60 0.74 -1.12 -2.76
C ALA A 60 -0.19 -1.20 -1.54
N PRO A 61 -0.71 -0.06 -1.05
CA PRO A 61 -1.65 -0.04 0.04
C PRO A 61 -2.90 -0.88 -0.26
N MET A 62 -3.33 -1.69 0.70
CA MET A 62 -4.63 -2.33 0.70
C MET A 62 -5.57 -1.49 1.58
N SER A 63 -5.89 -0.30 1.09
CA SER A 63 -6.67 0.73 1.78
C SER A 63 -7.87 1.21 0.95
N GLY A 64 -8.37 0.38 0.04
CA GLY A 64 -9.55 0.65 -0.79
C GLY A 64 -9.23 1.15 -2.20
N HIS A 65 -8.07 1.73 -2.45
CA HIS A 65 -7.64 2.12 -3.80
C HIS A 65 -6.86 1.00 -4.49
N PHE A 66 -6.86 1.03 -5.82
CA PHE A 66 -6.04 0.11 -6.61
C PHE A 66 -4.57 0.55 -6.65
N ALA A 67 -3.68 -0.40 -6.96
CA ALA A 67 -2.24 -0.15 -7.05
C ALA A 67 -1.85 0.93 -8.06
N THR A 68 -2.72 1.23 -9.03
CA THR A 68 -2.55 2.30 -10.03
C THR A 68 -2.43 3.70 -9.43
N LEU A 69 -2.85 3.88 -8.16
CA LEU A 69 -2.60 5.12 -7.41
C LEU A 69 -1.09 5.41 -7.27
N LEU A 70 -0.25 4.37 -7.29
CA LEU A 70 1.21 4.47 -7.26
C LEU A 70 1.85 4.63 -8.64
N ARG A 71 1.09 4.93 -9.70
CA ARG A 71 1.61 5.08 -11.08
C ARG A 71 2.84 5.98 -11.15
N GLY A 72 2.79 7.16 -10.53
CA GLY A 72 3.91 8.10 -10.50
C GLY A 72 5.15 7.52 -9.81
N THR A 73 4.97 6.80 -8.72
CA THR A 73 6.03 6.09 -8.00
C THR A 73 6.66 5.03 -8.89
N VAL A 74 5.85 4.22 -9.57
CA VAL A 74 6.34 3.20 -10.52
C VAL A 74 7.13 3.84 -11.66
N GLN A 75 6.61 4.93 -12.26
CA GLN A 75 7.30 5.66 -13.33
C GLN A 75 8.67 6.18 -12.90
N THR A 76 8.81 6.63 -11.66
CA THR A 76 10.07 7.09 -11.10
C THR A 76 11.03 5.92 -10.89
N LEU A 77 10.56 4.86 -10.23
CA LEU A 77 11.40 3.71 -9.84
C LEU A 77 11.87 2.88 -11.05
N VAL A 78 11.06 2.74 -12.09
CA VAL A 78 11.40 1.93 -13.28
C VAL A 78 12.54 2.53 -14.11
N GLN A 79 12.91 3.79 -13.85
CA GLN A 79 14.10 4.40 -14.45
C GLN A 79 15.40 3.68 -14.08
N ASP A 80 15.48 3.15 -12.85
CA ASP A 80 16.69 2.56 -12.28
C ASP A 80 16.50 1.14 -11.73
N HIS A 81 15.25 0.64 -11.71
CA HIS A 81 14.90 -0.67 -11.14
C HIS A 81 14.00 -1.46 -12.09
N GLU A 82 14.03 -2.76 -11.92
CA GLU A 82 12.97 -3.66 -12.35
C GLU A 82 11.91 -3.71 -11.24
N VAL A 83 10.74 -3.12 -11.49
CA VAL A 83 9.73 -2.85 -10.45
C VAL A 83 8.63 -3.91 -10.49
N TYR A 84 8.37 -4.52 -9.37
CA TYR A 84 7.27 -5.47 -9.16
C TYR A 84 6.26 -4.85 -8.20
N VAL A 85 5.03 -4.71 -8.63
CA VAL A 85 3.95 -4.07 -7.86
C VAL A 85 2.91 -5.10 -7.46
N THR A 86 2.50 -5.08 -6.19
CA THR A 86 1.36 -5.88 -5.74
C THR A 86 0.06 -5.24 -6.21
N ASP A 87 -0.60 -5.84 -7.18
CA ASP A 87 -1.90 -5.41 -7.69
C ASP A 87 -2.99 -6.25 -7.04
N TRP A 88 -3.47 -5.78 -5.86
CA TRP A 88 -4.47 -6.46 -5.05
C TRP A 88 -5.80 -6.49 -5.78
N ARG A 89 -6.46 -7.66 -5.73
CA ARG A 89 -7.76 -7.87 -6.37
C ARG A 89 -8.88 -7.46 -5.45
N ASN A 90 -9.96 -6.96 -6.05
CA ASN A 90 -11.19 -6.68 -5.34
C ASN A 90 -11.74 -7.95 -4.71
N ILE A 91 -11.85 -7.99 -3.38
CA ILE A 91 -12.22 -9.22 -2.65
C ILE A 91 -13.62 -9.74 -3.02
N ARG A 92 -14.53 -8.85 -3.45
CA ARG A 92 -15.87 -9.24 -3.89
C ARG A 92 -15.89 -10.14 -5.14
N ASP A 93 -14.78 -10.14 -5.90
CA ASP A 93 -14.66 -10.92 -7.13
C ASP A 93 -13.95 -12.26 -6.91
N ILE A 94 -13.55 -12.58 -5.67
CA ILE A 94 -12.80 -13.79 -5.30
C ILE A 94 -13.72 -14.80 -4.63
N PRO A 95 -13.92 -16.02 -5.21
CA PRO A 95 -14.77 -17.04 -4.63
C PRO A 95 -14.36 -17.43 -3.19
N MET A 96 -15.32 -17.85 -2.37
CA MET A 96 -15.05 -18.34 -1.00
C MET A 96 -14.13 -19.57 -0.97
N SER A 97 -14.14 -20.38 -2.03
CA SER A 97 -13.26 -21.55 -2.17
C SER A 97 -11.78 -21.24 -2.17
N GLU A 98 -11.39 -19.98 -2.48
CA GLU A 98 -10.00 -19.53 -2.46
C GLU A 98 -9.47 -19.25 -1.03
N GLY A 99 -10.28 -19.52 -0.01
CA GLY A 99 -9.92 -19.31 1.38
C GLY A 99 -10.20 -17.91 1.88
N GLN A 100 -9.70 -17.63 3.09
CA GLN A 100 -9.81 -16.31 3.73
C GLN A 100 -8.57 -15.46 3.46
N PHE A 101 -8.70 -14.16 3.69
CA PHE A 101 -7.60 -13.21 3.59
C PHE A 101 -7.60 -12.29 4.80
N GLY A 102 -6.57 -12.42 5.61
CA GLY A 102 -6.32 -11.61 6.79
C GLY A 102 -4.91 -11.02 6.78
N LEU A 103 -4.45 -10.58 7.92
CA LEU A 103 -3.13 -9.95 8.06
C LEU A 103 -1.99 -10.98 7.86
N ASP A 104 -2.19 -12.23 8.30
CA ASP A 104 -1.23 -13.30 8.07
C ASP A 104 -1.06 -13.61 6.57
N GLU A 105 -2.16 -13.71 5.83
CA GLU A 105 -2.14 -13.92 4.37
C GLU A 105 -1.49 -12.75 3.64
N TYR A 106 -1.68 -11.52 4.15
CA TYR A 106 -1.04 -10.34 3.59
C TYR A 106 0.49 -10.39 3.75
N ILE A 107 0.96 -10.71 4.95
CA ILE A 107 2.40 -10.90 5.23
C ILE A 107 2.96 -12.04 4.40
N GLU A 108 2.23 -13.15 4.29
CA GLU A 108 2.62 -14.34 3.50
C GLU A 108 2.82 -14.02 2.03
N HIS A 109 1.94 -13.20 1.42
CA HIS A 109 2.10 -12.77 0.03
C HIS A 109 3.39 -11.97 -0.17
N ILE A 110 3.73 -11.08 0.76
CA ILE A 110 4.99 -10.32 0.69
C ILE A 110 6.19 -11.28 0.75
N ILE A 111 6.16 -12.28 1.65
CA ILE A 111 7.20 -13.31 1.76
C ILE A 111 7.31 -14.10 0.45
N TRP A 112 6.21 -14.58 -0.13
CA TRP A 112 6.20 -15.31 -1.39
C TRP A 112 6.76 -14.49 -2.55
N PHE A 113 6.39 -13.22 -2.63
CA PHE A 113 6.89 -12.32 -3.67
C PHE A 113 8.40 -12.06 -3.51
N MET A 114 8.88 -11.84 -2.30
CA MET A 114 10.33 -11.72 -2.05
C MET A 114 11.08 -13.00 -2.43
N GLN A 115 10.54 -14.17 -2.12
CA GLN A 115 11.10 -15.47 -2.54
C GLN A 115 11.07 -15.64 -4.05
N HIS A 116 10.00 -15.19 -4.72
CA HIS A 116 9.90 -15.21 -6.18
C HIS A 116 10.94 -14.29 -6.87
N LEU A 117 11.19 -13.11 -6.29
CA LEU A 117 12.21 -12.19 -6.80
C LEU A 117 13.64 -12.73 -6.58
N GLY A 118 13.84 -13.51 -5.52
CA GLY A 118 15.12 -14.09 -5.15
C GLY A 118 16.04 -13.16 -4.36
N PRO A 119 17.30 -13.55 -4.16
CA PRO A 119 18.28 -12.79 -3.39
C PRO A 119 18.55 -11.39 -3.95
N ASN A 120 18.97 -10.48 -3.07
CA ASN A 120 19.32 -9.08 -3.39
C ASN A 120 18.18 -8.21 -3.91
N ALA A 121 16.93 -8.64 -3.81
CA ALA A 121 15.80 -7.79 -4.11
C ALA A 121 15.58 -6.74 -3.01
N HIS A 122 15.02 -5.60 -3.39
CA HIS A 122 14.63 -4.51 -2.51
C HIS A 122 13.15 -4.59 -2.20
N LEU A 123 12.73 -4.12 -1.01
CA LEU A 123 11.33 -4.08 -0.59
C LEU A 123 10.93 -2.66 -0.22
N MET A 124 9.81 -2.19 -0.74
CA MET A 124 9.27 -0.87 -0.44
C MET A 124 7.77 -1.00 -0.09
N GLY A 125 7.40 -0.53 1.09
CA GLY A 125 6.02 -0.39 1.53
C GLY A 125 5.63 1.08 1.62
N VAL A 126 4.49 1.44 1.02
CA VAL A 126 3.98 2.81 1.06
C VAL A 126 2.68 2.85 1.85
N CYS A 127 2.62 3.61 2.93
CA CYS A 127 1.48 3.76 3.82
C CYS A 127 1.14 2.46 4.59
N GLN A 128 -0.07 1.95 4.48
CA GLN A 128 -0.60 0.80 5.22
C GLN A 128 0.29 -0.46 5.21
N PRO A 129 0.93 -0.90 4.09
CA PRO A 129 1.73 -2.13 4.06
C PRO A 129 3.05 -2.07 4.83
N THR A 130 3.47 -0.92 5.34
CA THR A 130 4.76 -0.80 6.05
C THR A 130 4.89 -1.76 7.22
N VAL A 131 3.83 -1.96 7.99
CA VAL A 131 3.79 -2.94 9.11
C VAL A 131 4.01 -4.35 8.58
N ALA A 132 3.29 -4.75 7.53
CA ALA A 132 3.42 -6.09 6.94
C ALA A 132 4.77 -6.29 6.25
N CYS A 133 5.35 -5.25 5.61
CA CYS A 133 6.69 -5.32 5.03
C CYS A 133 7.76 -5.51 6.11
N LEU A 134 7.65 -4.81 7.23
CA LEU A 134 8.57 -4.99 8.36
C LEU A 134 8.40 -6.38 8.99
N ALA A 135 7.17 -6.85 9.15
CA ALA A 135 6.86 -8.20 9.64
C ALA A 135 7.42 -9.29 8.72
N ALA A 136 7.19 -9.20 7.41
CA ALA A 136 7.72 -10.14 6.42
C ALA A 136 9.25 -10.17 6.43
N THR A 137 9.90 -9.00 6.56
CA THR A 137 11.36 -8.91 6.68
C THR A 137 11.87 -9.60 7.95
N ALA A 138 11.16 -9.45 9.08
CA ALA A 138 11.50 -10.12 10.33
C ALA A 138 11.41 -11.64 10.20
N VAL A 139 10.35 -12.16 9.58
CA VAL A 139 10.16 -13.59 9.33
C VAL A 139 11.29 -14.14 8.45
N LEU A 140 11.57 -13.49 7.32
CA LEU A 140 12.66 -13.91 6.41
C LEU A 140 14.04 -13.87 7.11
N ALA A 141 14.25 -12.89 8.00
CA ALA A 141 15.51 -12.76 8.74
C ALA A 141 15.66 -13.85 9.81
N GLU A 142 14.60 -14.14 10.55
CA GLU A 142 14.58 -15.18 11.58
C GLU A 142 14.75 -16.57 10.98
N ASP A 143 14.12 -16.83 9.82
CA ASP A 143 14.27 -18.07 9.06
C ASP A 143 15.61 -18.16 8.30
N ARG A 144 16.47 -17.14 8.41
CA ARG A 144 17.77 -17.04 7.71
C ARG A 144 17.65 -17.21 6.19
N SER A 145 16.54 -16.77 5.63
CA SER A 145 16.29 -16.83 4.18
C SER A 145 17.33 -16.02 3.42
N ASP A 146 17.77 -16.52 2.27
CA ASP A 146 18.60 -15.77 1.32
C ASP A 146 17.82 -14.66 0.61
N CYS A 147 16.48 -14.73 0.68
CA CYS A 147 15.57 -13.75 0.09
C CYS A 147 15.21 -12.60 1.07
N GLN A 148 15.99 -12.39 2.16
CA GLN A 148 15.88 -11.18 2.94
C GLN A 148 16.08 -9.97 2.04
N PRO A 149 15.25 -8.90 2.17
CA PRO A 149 15.45 -7.72 1.34
C PRO A 149 16.84 -7.11 1.56
N ALA A 150 17.53 -6.75 0.47
CA ALA A 150 18.79 -6.01 0.55
C ALA A 150 18.56 -4.64 1.21
N SER A 151 17.45 -3.98 0.88
CA SER A 151 16.95 -2.80 1.59
C SER A 151 15.44 -2.86 1.79
N LEU A 152 14.99 -2.26 2.87
CA LEU A 152 13.59 -2.05 3.22
C LEU A 152 13.32 -0.54 3.29
N THR A 153 12.45 -0.04 2.43
CA THR A 153 11.95 1.34 2.49
C THR A 153 10.53 1.34 3.06
N LEU A 154 10.32 2.04 4.15
CA LEU A 154 9.02 2.25 4.78
C LEU A 154 8.65 3.73 4.62
N MET A 155 7.56 4.00 3.91
CA MET A 155 7.15 5.36 3.59
C MET A 155 5.77 5.65 4.17
N ALA A 156 5.68 6.69 5.02
CA ALA A 156 4.43 7.22 5.56
C ALA A 156 3.50 6.14 6.15
N GLY A 157 4.02 5.27 7.02
CA GLY A 157 3.30 4.11 7.51
C GLY A 157 3.14 4.02 9.03
N PRO A 158 2.07 3.38 9.51
CA PRO A 158 1.64 3.39 10.91
C PRO A 158 2.41 2.34 11.75
N ILE A 159 3.73 2.47 11.86
CA ILE A 159 4.54 1.53 12.66
C ILE A 159 4.24 1.68 14.15
N ASP A 160 4.21 2.92 14.66
CA ASP A 160 3.74 3.21 16.02
C ASP A 160 2.78 4.41 16.01
N THR A 161 1.51 4.14 15.98
CA THR A 161 0.45 5.16 15.90
C THR A 161 0.22 5.94 17.20
N ARG A 162 0.95 5.63 18.26
CA ARG A 162 0.95 6.40 19.52
C ARG A 162 1.80 7.67 19.39
N VAL A 163 2.72 7.69 18.43
CA VAL A 163 3.58 8.85 18.15
C VAL A 163 2.80 9.82 17.28
N SER A 164 2.68 11.06 17.71
CA SER A 164 1.95 12.14 16.99
C SER A 164 0.63 11.64 16.37
N PRO A 165 -0.33 11.18 17.18
CA PRO A 165 -1.56 10.56 16.67
C PRO A 165 -2.36 11.56 15.82
N THR A 166 -2.87 11.05 14.71
CA THR A 166 -3.72 11.79 13.77
C THR A 166 -5.20 11.52 14.03
N GLN A 167 -6.09 12.24 13.35
CA GLN A 167 -7.54 12.00 13.43
C GLN A 167 -7.91 10.54 13.07
N VAL A 168 -7.18 9.92 12.14
CA VAL A 168 -7.38 8.50 11.78
C VAL A 168 -7.06 7.59 12.96
N ASN A 169 -5.98 7.87 13.67
CA ASN A 169 -5.59 7.10 14.85
C ASN A 169 -6.59 7.28 15.99
N GLU A 170 -7.03 8.51 16.24
CA GLU A 170 -8.05 8.83 17.25
C GLU A 170 -9.38 8.13 16.93
N LEU A 171 -9.81 8.15 15.66
CA LEU A 171 -11.03 7.46 15.23
C LEU A 171 -10.92 5.94 15.49
N ALA A 172 -9.79 5.32 15.16
CA ALA A 172 -9.57 3.90 15.38
C ALA A 172 -9.61 3.52 16.88
N MET A 173 -9.20 4.45 17.76
CA MET A 173 -9.24 4.27 19.23
C MET A 173 -10.58 4.64 19.86
N SER A 174 -11.44 5.35 19.15
CA SER A 174 -12.69 5.92 19.72
C SER A 174 -13.78 4.88 19.99
N GLN A 175 -13.72 3.71 19.35
CA GLN A 175 -14.72 2.66 19.43
C GLN A 175 -14.07 1.29 19.62
N PRO A 176 -14.73 0.34 20.29
CA PRO A 176 -14.26 -1.04 20.38
C PRO A 176 -14.34 -1.74 19.01
N ILE A 177 -13.54 -2.80 18.83
CA ILE A 177 -13.47 -3.50 17.53
C ILE A 177 -14.83 -4.09 17.09
N GLU A 178 -15.67 -4.46 18.03
CA GLU A 178 -17.03 -4.97 17.78
C GLU A 178 -17.93 -3.91 17.13
N TRP A 179 -17.69 -2.64 17.43
CA TRP A 179 -18.39 -1.54 16.77
C TRP A 179 -18.01 -1.46 15.28
N PHE A 180 -16.73 -1.55 14.97
CA PHE A 180 -16.24 -1.57 13.57
C PHE A 180 -16.81 -2.77 12.83
N GLU A 181 -16.82 -3.93 13.47
CA GLU A 181 -17.40 -5.15 12.90
C GLU A 181 -18.89 -5.00 12.57
N SER A 182 -19.67 -4.47 13.52
CA SER A 182 -21.12 -4.38 13.39
C SER A 182 -21.59 -3.28 12.44
N ASN A 183 -20.81 -2.19 12.32
CA ASN A 183 -21.25 -1.00 11.56
C ASN A 183 -20.58 -0.87 10.19
N LEU A 184 -19.39 -1.44 10.00
CA LEU A 184 -18.60 -1.22 8.78
C LEU A 184 -18.44 -2.48 7.92
N ILE A 185 -18.66 -3.67 8.47
CA ILE A 185 -18.49 -4.91 7.72
C ILE A 185 -19.83 -5.36 7.14
N GLY A 186 -19.86 -5.47 5.82
CA GLY A 186 -20.97 -6.02 5.06
C GLY A 186 -20.69 -7.41 4.50
N MET A 187 -21.65 -7.93 3.75
CA MET A 187 -21.50 -9.17 2.99
C MET A 187 -21.57 -8.90 1.50
N VAL A 188 -20.75 -9.61 0.74
CA VAL A 188 -20.76 -9.52 -0.73
C VAL A 188 -22.09 -10.06 -1.26
N PRO A 189 -22.80 -9.27 -2.11
CA PRO A 189 -24.09 -9.66 -2.70
C PRO A 189 -23.99 -10.85 -3.66
N LEU A 190 -25.14 -11.50 -3.90
CA LEU A 190 -25.28 -12.76 -4.68
C LEU A 190 -24.74 -12.69 -6.11
N HIS A 191 -24.71 -11.52 -6.74
CA HIS A 191 -24.31 -11.35 -8.14
C HIS A 191 -22.78 -11.25 -8.36
N PHE A 192 -21.99 -11.22 -7.27
CA PHE A 192 -20.53 -11.26 -7.34
C PHE A 192 -19.97 -12.66 -7.05
N LYS A 193 -18.80 -12.96 -7.58
CA LYS A 193 -18.13 -14.26 -7.38
C LYS A 193 -17.79 -14.54 -5.92
N GLY A 194 -17.47 -13.51 -5.15
CA GLY A 194 -17.15 -13.59 -3.73
C GLY A 194 -18.37 -13.57 -2.80
N VAL A 195 -19.56 -13.94 -3.32
CA VAL A 195 -20.79 -13.99 -2.51
C VAL A 195 -20.57 -14.66 -1.17
N GLY A 196 -21.09 -14.05 -0.09
CA GLY A 196 -20.96 -14.53 1.28
C GLY A 196 -19.65 -14.13 1.98
N ARG A 197 -18.68 -13.51 1.29
CA ARG A 197 -17.50 -12.93 1.96
C ARG A 197 -17.90 -11.73 2.80
N ARG A 198 -17.28 -11.63 3.96
CA ARG A 198 -17.33 -10.44 4.80
C ARG A 198 -16.36 -9.41 4.24
N VAL A 199 -16.83 -8.20 4.03
CA VAL A 199 -16.04 -7.14 3.40
C VAL A 199 -16.20 -5.80 4.12
N TYR A 200 -15.15 -5.00 4.10
CA TYR A 200 -15.24 -3.56 4.30
C TYR A 200 -15.47 -2.91 2.94
N PRO A 201 -16.69 -2.37 2.68
CA PRO A 201 -17.03 -1.86 1.36
C PRO A 201 -16.20 -0.64 0.98
N GLY A 202 -15.66 -0.62 -0.25
CA GLY A 202 -14.81 0.45 -0.73
C GLY A 202 -15.48 1.84 -0.71
N PHE A 203 -16.80 1.91 -0.95
CA PHE A 203 -17.52 3.19 -0.89
C PHE A 203 -17.52 3.81 0.52
N MET A 204 -17.54 3.02 1.59
CA MET A 204 -17.47 3.53 2.96
C MET A 204 -16.09 4.16 3.23
N GLN A 205 -15.05 3.53 2.73
CA GLN A 205 -13.70 4.05 2.83
C GLN A 205 -13.52 5.35 2.03
N LEU A 206 -14.06 5.41 0.81
CA LEU A 206 -14.06 6.62 0.01
C LEU A 206 -14.76 7.77 0.74
N MET A 207 -15.92 7.51 1.35
CA MET A 207 -16.64 8.51 2.13
C MET A 207 -15.81 9.01 3.33
N ALA A 208 -15.09 8.11 4.02
CA ALA A 208 -14.20 8.50 5.11
C ALA A 208 -13.07 9.43 4.62
N PHE A 209 -12.40 9.09 3.53
CA PHE A 209 -11.35 9.92 2.93
C PHE A 209 -11.87 11.28 2.44
N LEU A 210 -13.03 11.31 1.80
CA LEU A 210 -13.63 12.58 1.35
C LEU A 210 -13.98 13.49 2.52
N ASN A 211 -14.47 12.92 3.63
CA ASN A 211 -14.87 13.71 4.81
C ASN A 211 -13.67 14.29 5.58
N MET A 212 -12.50 13.64 5.55
CA MET A 212 -11.30 14.15 6.22
C MET A 212 -10.81 15.47 5.62
N ASN A 213 -11.02 15.71 4.32
CA ASN A 213 -10.54 16.89 3.62
C ASN A 213 -11.62 17.50 2.68
N ILE A 214 -12.85 17.58 3.15
CA ILE A 214 -14.00 17.94 2.31
C ILE A 214 -13.84 19.30 1.61
N GLU A 215 -13.30 20.29 2.29
CA GLU A 215 -13.08 21.63 1.73
C GLU A 215 -12.07 21.60 0.59
N ARG A 216 -11.00 20.83 0.74
CA ARG A 216 -9.97 20.64 -0.29
C ARG A 216 -10.55 19.97 -1.54
N HIS A 217 -11.40 18.96 -1.35
CA HIS A 217 -12.08 18.30 -2.46
C HIS A 217 -13.08 19.24 -3.16
N GLN A 218 -13.87 20.01 -2.42
CA GLN A 218 -14.78 21.01 -2.99
C GLN A 218 -14.01 22.06 -3.80
N GLN A 219 -12.90 22.57 -3.29
CA GLN A 219 -12.06 23.52 -4.01
C GLN A 219 -11.46 22.90 -5.29
N SER A 220 -11.03 21.65 -5.24
CA SER A 220 -10.52 20.95 -6.42
C SER A 220 -11.58 20.79 -7.52
N PHE A 221 -12.81 20.46 -7.17
CA PHE A 221 -13.92 20.39 -8.15
C PHE A 221 -14.28 21.77 -8.72
N LYS A 222 -14.21 22.82 -7.90
CA LYS A 222 -14.38 24.18 -8.38
C LYS A 222 -13.27 24.57 -9.36
N ASN A 223 -12.02 24.28 -9.03
CA ASN A 223 -10.88 24.53 -9.92
C ASN A 223 -11.02 23.75 -11.24
N LEU A 224 -11.45 22.48 -11.20
CA LEU A 224 -11.72 21.69 -12.39
C LEU A 224 -12.75 22.37 -13.31
N TYR A 225 -13.83 22.88 -12.73
CA TYR A 225 -14.85 23.61 -13.49
C TYR A 225 -14.28 24.90 -14.09
N GLU A 226 -13.59 25.71 -13.29
CA GLU A 226 -12.97 26.98 -13.73
C GLU A 226 -11.96 26.76 -14.86
N HIS A 227 -11.07 25.76 -14.75
CA HIS A 227 -10.12 25.41 -15.80
C HIS A 227 -10.82 25.00 -17.11
N ARG A 228 -11.92 24.22 -17.03
CA ARG A 228 -12.71 23.86 -18.22
C ARG A 228 -13.36 25.08 -18.87
N VAL A 229 -13.95 25.98 -18.09
CA VAL A 229 -14.58 27.21 -18.60
C VAL A 229 -13.55 28.12 -19.26
N ASN A 230 -12.34 28.20 -18.72
CA ASN A 230 -11.26 29.04 -19.22
C ASN A 230 -10.47 28.42 -20.39
N GLY A 231 -10.79 27.18 -20.81
CA GLY A 231 -10.06 26.48 -21.87
C GLY A 231 -8.68 25.97 -21.46
N GLU A 232 -8.39 25.88 -20.15
CA GLU A 232 -7.15 25.36 -19.57
C GLU A 232 -7.22 23.83 -19.42
N ASP A 233 -7.40 23.13 -20.55
CA ASP A 233 -7.70 21.70 -20.59
C ASP A 233 -6.65 20.83 -19.90
N GLU A 234 -5.36 21.15 -20.04
CA GLU A 234 -4.27 20.38 -19.40
C GLU A 234 -4.38 20.39 -17.87
N LYS A 235 -4.68 21.56 -17.27
CA LYS A 235 -4.87 21.68 -15.82
C LYS A 235 -6.12 20.94 -15.35
N ALA A 236 -7.20 21.03 -16.13
CA ALA A 236 -8.44 20.31 -15.85
C ALA A 236 -8.23 18.79 -15.92
N ASP A 237 -7.44 18.32 -16.89
CA ASP A 237 -7.15 16.89 -17.06
C ASP A 237 -6.34 16.31 -15.90
N VAL A 238 -5.39 17.05 -15.36
CA VAL A 238 -4.65 16.63 -14.15
C VAL A 238 -5.59 16.36 -12.97
N ILE A 239 -6.53 17.29 -12.70
CA ILE A 239 -7.50 17.12 -11.62
C ILE A 239 -8.46 15.96 -11.92
N ARG A 240 -8.94 15.86 -13.15
CA ARG A 240 -9.83 14.76 -13.58
C ARG A 240 -9.14 13.40 -13.42
N ASP A 241 -7.88 13.28 -13.88
CA ASP A 241 -7.16 12.02 -13.83
C ASP A 241 -6.82 11.61 -12.39
N PHE A 242 -6.52 12.57 -11.49
CA PHE A 242 -6.44 12.31 -10.06
C PHE A 242 -7.74 11.71 -9.52
N TYR A 243 -8.91 12.31 -9.83
CA TYR A 243 -10.19 11.79 -9.32
C TYR A 243 -10.63 10.48 -9.98
N LYS A 244 -10.18 10.16 -11.20
CA LYS A 244 -10.38 8.81 -11.76
C LYS A 244 -9.73 7.73 -10.90
N GLU A 245 -8.49 7.96 -10.43
CA GLU A 245 -7.81 7.05 -9.51
C GLU A 245 -8.46 7.07 -8.12
N TYR A 246 -8.77 8.23 -7.61
CA TYR A 246 -9.32 8.42 -6.27
C TYR A 246 -10.71 7.78 -6.09
N PHE A 247 -11.54 7.76 -7.14
CA PHE A 247 -12.85 7.09 -7.15
C PHE A 247 -12.79 5.64 -7.60
N ALA A 248 -11.65 5.16 -8.06
CA ALA A 248 -11.45 3.75 -8.36
C ALA A 248 -11.18 2.99 -7.05
N ILE A 249 -12.21 2.33 -6.54
CA ILE A 249 -12.20 1.71 -5.21
C ILE A 249 -12.53 0.23 -5.30
N MET A 250 -11.98 -0.53 -4.36
CA MET A 250 -12.24 -1.96 -4.17
C MET A 250 -12.71 -2.25 -2.76
N ASP A 251 -13.49 -3.30 -2.60
CA ASP A 251 -13.84 -3.84 -1.29
C ASP A 251 -12.65 -4.58 -0.69
N LEU A 252 -12.42 -4.39 0.61
CA LEU A 252 -11.37 -5.08 1.35
C LEU A 252 -11.94 -6.30 2.10
N SER A 253 -11.10 -7.29 2.35
CA SER A 253 -11.46 -8.38 3.26
C SER A 253 -11.81 -7.84 4.65
N GLY A 254 -12.99 -8.22 5.16
CA GLY A 254 -13.43 -7.84 6.50
C GLY A 254 -12.47 -8.30 7.59
N PRO A 255 -12.03 -9.58 7.62
CA PRO A 255 -10.99 -10.04 8.52
C PRO A 255 -9.70 -9.22 8.47
N PHE A 256 -9.18 -8.92 7.28
CA PHE A 256 -7.99 -8.10 7.10
C PHE A 256 -8.16 -6.68 7.69
N TYR A 257 -9.29 -6.04 7.38
CA TYR A 257 -9.60 -4.70 7.90
C TYR A 257 -9.66 -4.67 9.43
N LEU A 258 -10.44 -5.59 10.03
CA LEU A 258 -10.62 -5.67 11.47
C LEU A 258 -9.31 -6.02 12.19
N GLN A 259 -8.51 -6.95 11.66
CA GLN A 259 -7.20 -7.28 12.22
C GLN A 259 -6.24 -6.10 12.14
N THR A 260 -6.27 -5.33 11.05
CA THR A 260 -5.45 -4.12 10.92
C THR A 260 -5.86 -3.06 11.94
N VAL A 261 -7.15 -2.75 12.07
CA VAL A 261 -7.64 -1.79 13.08
C VAL A 261 -7.22 -2.24 14.47
N LYS A 262 -7.50 -3.50 14.83
CA LYS A 262 -7.21 -4.05 16.15
C LYS A 262 -5.72 -4.08 16.45
N GLN A 263 -4.91 -4.75 15.62
CA GLN A 263 -3.52 -5.03 15.95
C GLN A 263 -2.61 -3.82 15.75
N VAL A 264 -2.86 -2.99 14.71
CA VAL A 264 -1.99 -1.85 14.39
C VAL A 264 -2.40 -0.61 15.18
N PHE A 265 -3.71 -0.28 15.18
CA PHE A 265 -4.18 1.00 15.72
C PHE A 265 -4.65 0.93 17.17
N GLN A 266 -5.24 -0.18 17.64
CA GLN A 266 -5.75 -0.30 19.01
C GLN A 266 -4.76 -0.96 19.96
N GLU A 267 -4.20 -2.10 19.58
CA GLU A 267 -3.26 -2.87 20.43
C GLU A 267 -1.80 -2.44 20.28
N HIS A 268 -1.47 -1.72 19.18
CA HIS A 268 -0.10 -1.36 18.83
C HIS A 268 0.82 -2.60 18.91
N ALA A 269 0.36 -3.71 18.34
CA ALA A 269 0.94 -5.02 18.58
C ALA A 269 2.42 -5.11 18.16
N LEU A 270 2.79 -4.46 17.04
CA LEU A 270 4.17 -4.48 16.55
C LEU A 270 5.13 -3.74 17.49
N PRO A 271 4.93 -2.46 17.85
CA PRO A 271 5.82 -1.75 18.75
C PRO A 271 5.80 -2.29 20.18
N ASN A 272 4.72 -2.96 20.60
CA ASN A 272 4.62 -3.63 21.90
C ASN A 272 5.26 -5.03 21.91
N GLY A 273 5.83 -5.51 20.80
CA GLY A 273 6.42 -6.85 20.69
C GLY A 273 5.42 -8.00 20.81
N LYS A 274 4.13 -7.73 20.53
CA LYS A 274 3.03 -8.69 20.66
C LYS A 274 2.51 -9.19 19.31
N MET A 275 2.99 -8.62 18.19
CA MET A 275 2.54 -9.03 16.87
C MET A 275 3.06 -10.43 16.55
N THR A 276 2.17 -11.24 15.95
CA THR A 276 2.50 -12.61 15.53
C THR A 276 2.27 -12.78 14.04
N TYR A 277 2.96 -13.78 13.46
CA TYR A 277 2.68 -14.30 12.13
C TYR A 277 2.44 -15.81 12.24
N ARG A 278 1.29 -16.28 11.82
CA ARG A 278 0.87 -17.70 11.96
C ARG A 278 1.06 -18.22 13.40
N GLY A 279 0.75 -17.38 14.40
CA GLY A 279 0.89 -17.71 15.82
C GLY A 279 2.33 -17.64 16.38
N ARG A 280 3.35 -17.40 15.54
CA ARG A 280 4.75 -17.19 15.95
C ARG A 280 4.98 -15.71 16.26
N PRO A 281 5.47 -15.34 17.44
CA PRO A 281 5.85 -13.97 17.74
C PRO A 281 6.90 -13.46 16.75
N LEU A 282 6.75 -12.22 16.27
CA LEU A 282 7.72 -11.58 15.39
C LEU A 282 8.96 -11.14 16.15
N ASN A 283 10.13 -11.43 15.60
CA ASN A 283 11.42 -11.03 16.15
C ASN A 283 12.12 -9.99 15.27
N LEU A 284 11.83 -8.71 15.50
CA LEU A 284 12.43 -7.60 14.77
C LEU A 284 13.95 -7.50 14.99
N GLN A 285 14.48 -8.08 16.09
CA GLN A 285 15.91 -8.13 16.39
C GLN A 285 16.69 -9.08 15.45
N ALA A 286 15.99 -9.95 14.73
CA ALA A 286 16.60 -10.79 13.70
C ALA A 286 17.03 -9.99 12.45
N ILE A 287 16.44 -8.82 12.22
CA ILE A 287 16.76 -7.96 11.06
C ILE A 287 18.12 -7.27 11.30
N ARG A 288 19.17 -7.78 10.65
CA ARG A 288 20.55 -7.28 10.83
C ARG A 288 21.26 -6.97 9.52
N LYS A 289 20.86 -7.60 8.42
CA LYS A 289 21.53 -7.51 7.10
C LYS A 289 20.90 -6.48 6.18
N THR A 290 19.60 -6.26 6.31
CA THR A 290 18.81 -5.32 5.50
C THR A 290 19.18 -3.87 5.80
N PHE A 291 19.26 -3.00 4.79
CA PHE A 291 19.32 -1.55 4.99
C PHE A 291 17.90 -1.02 5.18
N LEU A 292 17.69 -0.14 6.14
CA LEU A 292 16.38 0.43 6.46
C LEU A 292 16.35 1.92 6.17
N LEU A 293 15.44 2.32 5.27
CA LEU A 293 15.07 3.69 5.02
C LEU A 293 13.65 3.94 5.52
N THR A 294 13.48 4.93 6.39
CA THR A 294 12.16 5.44 6.78
C THR A 294 11.95 6.83 6.16
N VAL A 295 10.77 7.05 5.56
CA VAL A 295 10.42 8.31 4.91
C VAL A 295 9.11 8.81 5.51
N GLU A 296 9.06 10.08 5.89
CA GLU A 296 7.88 10.75 6.45
C GLU A 296 7.64 12.09 5.78
N GLY A 297 6.39 12.56 5.79
CA GLY A 297 6.02 13.89 5.34
C GLY A 297 5.69 14.79 6.54
N GLU A 298 6.23 16.02 6.57
CA GLU A 298 5.93 16.98 7.66
C GLU A 298 4.45 17.36 7.74
N ARG A 299 3.74 17.28 6.61
CA ARG A 299 2.34 17.69 6.47
C ARG A 299 1.39 16.52 6.23
N ASP A 300 1.81 15.31 6.58
CA ASP A 300 0.98 14.12 6.45
C ASP A 300 -0.07 14.11 7.57
N ASP A 301 -1.34 14.23 7.19
CA ASP A 301 -2.50 14.23 8.10
C ASP A 301 -3.06 12.82 8.39
N ILE A 302 -2.48 11.79 7.73
CA ILE A 302 -2.86 10.38 7.91
C ILE A 302 -1.86 9.66 8.79
N CYS A 303 -0.55 9.85 8.52
CA CYS A 303 0.55 9.24 9.27
C CYS A 303 1.38 10.33 9.95
N GLY A 304 1.26 10.47 11.27
CA GLY A 304 1.99 11.50 12.03
C GLY A 304 3.51 11.29 12.03
N MET A 305 4.25 12.39 12.11
CA MET A 305 5.72 12.35 12.20
C MET A 305 6.20 11.48 13.38
N GLY A 306 7.17 10.64 13.11
CA GLY A 306 7.73 9.70 14.08
C GLY A 306 7.08 8.32 14.04
N GLN A 307 5.90 8.18 13.46
CA GLN A 307 5.22 6.87 13.38
C GLN A 307 6.01 5.86 12.55
N THR A 308 6.50 6.25 11.38
CA THR A 308 7.32 5.38 10.52
C THR A 308 8.75 5.26 11.05
N LEU A 309 9.31 6.36 11.57
CA LEU A 309 10.64 6.40 12.17
C LEU A 309 10.81 5.39 13.31
N ALA A 310 9.75 5.11 14.06
CA ALA A 310 9.73 4.11 15.14
C ALA A 310 10.30 2.75 14.71
N ALA A 311 10.22 2.38 13.43
CA ALA A 311 10.80 1.14 12.90
C ALA A 311 12.32 1.04 13.16
N GLN A 312 13.02 2.17 13.18
CA GLN A 312 14.48 2.18 13.42
C GLN A 312 14.83 1.78 14.85
N ASP A 313 14.04 2.22 15.82
CA ASP A 313 14.23 1.87 17.24
C ASP A 313 13.82 0.41 17.48
N LEU A 314 12.74 -0.03 16.85
CA LEU A 314 12.28 -1.42 16.94
C LEU A 314 13.30 -2.41 16.37
N CYS A 315 14.06 -2.03 15.35
CA CYS A 315 15.16 -2.83 14.78
C CYS A 315 16.49 -2.53 15.51
N SER A 316 16.51 -2.62 16.84
CA SER A 316 17.65 -2.17 17.69
C SER A 316 18.96 -2.92 17.42
N MET A 317 18.89 -4.16 16.94
CA MET A 317 20.09 -4.97 16.62
C MET A 317 20.66 -4.69 15.22
N MET A 318 19.98 -3.84 14.44
CA MET A 318 20.48 -3.37 13.15
C MET A 318 21.56 -2.29 13.39
N PRO A 319 22.75 -2.39 12.76
CA PRO A 319 23.79 -1.37 12.88
C PRO A 319 23.32 0.01 12.42
N ALA A 320 23.75 1.05 13.11
CA ALA A 320 23.31 2.44 12.81
C ALA A 320 23.60 2.87 11.36
N TYR A 321 24.74 2.44 10.79
CA TYR A 321 25.10 2.76 9.39
C TYR A 321 24.17 2.14 8.34
N ARG A 322 23.26 1.23 8.74
CA ARG A 322 22.24 0.63 7.87
C ARG A 322 20.90 1.32 7.99
N LYS A 323 20.77 2.33 8.84
CA LYS A 323 19.54 3.05 9.11
C LYS A 323 19.64 4.47 8.57
N THR A 324 18.64 4.87 7.80
CA THR A 324 18.50 6.24 7.28
C THR A 324 17.07 6.71 7.44
N HIS A 325 16.89 7.96 7.80
CA HIS A 325 15.59 8.61 7.86
C HIS A 325 15.56 9.82 6.92
N HIS A 326 14.44 10.00 6.24
CA HIS A 326 14.20 11.16 5.39
C HIS A 326 12.85 11.78 5.78
N LEU A 327 12.89 13.07 6.08
CA LEU A 327 11.72 13.90 6.34
C LEU A 327 11.56 14.90 5.18
N GLN A 328 10.37 15.00 4.61
CA GLN A 328 10.06 15.88 3.48
C GLN A 328 8.95 16.85 3.80
#